data_eb57b768bae18597ef9719f266d24ccc
#
_entry.id   eb57b768bae18597ef9719f266d24ccc
#
_cell.length_a   1.000
_cell.length_b   1.000
_cell.length_c   1.000
_cell.angle_alpha   90.00
_cell.angle_beta   90.00
_cell.angle_gamma   90.00
#
_symmetry.space_group_name_H-M   'P 1'
#
loop_
_entity.id
_entity.type
_entity.pdbx_description
1 polymer ?
#
loop_
_entity_poly.entity_id
_entity_poly.type
_entity_poly.pdbx_seq_one_letter_code
_entity_poly.pdbx_strand_id
1 'polypeptide(L)'
;MHGLKYDDKKSPEETIMKNINTEQEYREQINQEGLTVGIFTTTWCPDCKRLDMFIDEITQEHQDKQWFTIDRDEFPEISEEQTVMGIPSLLVFKNGEKVGHLHSANAKTPEAVNDFLKDL
;
A
#
# COMPACT_ATOMS: atom_id res chain seq x y z
N MET A 1 17.96 13.49 -21.55
CA MET A 1 18.30 13.12 -21.56
C MET A 1 18.43 12.90 -21.11
N HIS A 2 18.03 12.85 -21.01
CA HIS A 2 18.21 12.24 -20.80
C HIS A 2 17.97 12.03 -20.32
N GLY A 3 17.83 12.34 -20.26
CA GLY A 3 17.69 11.80 -20.22
C GLY A 3 17.31 11.49 -19.62
N LEU A 4 16.92 11.33 -19.71
CA LEU A 4 16.82 10.75 -19.47
C LEU A 4 16.66 10.50 -18.73
N LYS A 5 16.49 10.58 -18.75
CA LYS A 5 16.51 10.02 -18.37
C LYS A 5 16.50 9.67 -17.63
N TYR A 6 16.16 9.64 -17.72
CA TYR A 6 16.28 8.94 -17.28
C TYR A 6 16.13 8.76 -16.65
N ASP A 7 15.98 9.01 -16.92
CA ASP A 7 15.93 8.52 -16.47
C ASP A 7 15.70 8.22 -16.04
N ASP A 8 15.50 8.59 -16.32
CA ASP A 8 15.44 7.98 -15.98
C ASP A 8 15.25 7.41 -15.60
N LYS A 9 15.40 7.76 -16.02
CA LYS A 9 15.24 6.85 -15.87
C LYS A 9 14.88 6.21 -14.66
N LYS A 10 14.36 6.30 -14.66
CA LYS A 10 13.79 5.68 -13.51
C LYS A 10 13.57 4.20 -13.73
N SER A 11 14.09 3.38 -12.84
CA SER A 11 14.00 1.95 -13.07
C SER A 11 12.64 1.41 -12.62
N PRO A 12 12.14 0.34 -13.27
CA PRO A 12 10.89 -0.27 -12.88
C PRO A 12 10.88 -0.82 -11.45
N GLU A 13 12.05 -1.19 -10.95
CA GLU A 13 12.15 -1.68 -9.58
C GLU A 13 11.85 -0.62 -8.56
N GLU A 14 11.80 0.62 -9.01
CA GLU A 14 11.57 1.73 -8.11
C GLU A 14 10.10 2.12 -8.05
N THR A 15 9.22 1.13 -8.08
CA THR A 15 7.83 1.41 -7.79
C THR A 15 7.77 2.16 -6.47
N ILE A 16 7.25 3.37 -6.52
CA ILE A 16 7.32 4.23 -5.37
C ILE A 16 6.24 3.90 -4.38
N MET A 17 6.67 3.49 -3.21
CA MET A 17 5.77 3.30 -2.08
C MET A 17 5.73 4.63 -1.35
N LYS A 18 4.65 5.38 -1.56
CA LYS A 18 4.53 6.70 -0.96
C LYS A 18 4.24 6.56 0.52
N ASN A 19 4.96 7.33 1.32
CA ASN A 19 4.74 7.34 2.76
C ASN A 19 3.83 8.52 3.10
N ILE A 20 2.67 8.23 3.66
CA ILE A 20 1.66 9.25 3.94
C ILE A 20 2.06 10.05 5.17
N ASN A 21 2.19 11.35 5.03
CA ASN A 21 2.56 12.23 6.13
C ASN A 21 1.42 13.15 6.56
N THR A 22 0.40 13.32 5.73
CA THR A 22 -0.75 14.17 6.06
C THR A 22 -2.04 13.50 5.60
N GLU A 23 -3.13 13.90 6.21
CA GLU A 23 -4.43 13.40 5.79
C GLU A 23 -4.73 13.80 4.35
N GLN A 24 -4.30 14.98 3.93
CA GLN A 24 -4.52 15.43 2.57
C GLN A 24 -3.83 14.50 1.57
N GLU A 25 -2.60 14.09 1.86
CA GLU A 25 -1.90 13.15 1.00
C GLU A 25 -2.67 11.83 0.87
N TYR A 26 -3.22 11.37 1.99
CA TYR A 26 -4.00 10.16 1.99
C TYR A 26 -5.23 10.31 1.08
N ARG A 27 -5.96 11.41 1.22
CA ARG A 27 -7.16 11.63 0.41
C ARG A 27 -6.83 11.69 -1.07
N GLU A 28 -5.73 12.33 -1.41
CA GLU A 28 -5.30 12.42 -2.81
C GLU A 28 -4.93 11.06 -3.37
N GLN A 29 -4.25 10.24 -2.56
CA GLN A 29 -3.83 8.92 -3.02
C GLN A 29 -5.01 8.01 -3.30
N ILE A 30 -6.01 7.99 -2.44
CA ILE A 30 -7.12 7.07 -2.63
C ILE A 30 -8.07 7.50 -3.74
N ASN A 31 -7.95 8.76 -4.20
CA ASN A 31 -8.82 9.28 -5.25
C ASN A 31 -8.27 9.07 -6.66
N GLN A 32 -7.22 8.26 -6.80
CA GLN A 32 -6.68 7.95 -8.12
C GLN A 32 -7.67 7.11 -8.92
N GLU A 33 -7.59 7.24 -10.26
CA GLU A 33 -8.52 6.52 -11.14
C GLU A 33 -8.27 5.02 -11.12
N GLY A 34 -7.02 4.61 -11.06
CA GLY A 34 -6.68 3.20 -10.99
C GLY A 34 -6.78 2.70 -9.58
N LEU A 35 -6.36 1.45 -9.41
CA LEU A 35 -6.35 0.83 -8.09
C LEU A 35 -5.18 1.37 -7.28
N THR A 36 -5.42 1.68 -6.03
CA THR A 36 -4.40 2.13 -5.09
C THR A 36 -4.41 1.21 -3.88
N VAL A 37 -3.25 0.66 -3.57
CA VAL A 37 -3.11 -0.24 -2.41
C VAL A 37 -2.46 0.52 -1.28
N GLY A 38 -3.14 0.56 -0.14
CA GLY A 38 -2.61 1.21 1.04
C GLY A 38 -2.29 0.19 2.11
N ILE A 39 -1.09 0.29 2.67
CA ILE A 39 -0.64 -0.60 3.72
C ILE A 39 -0.69 0.16 5.04
N PHE A 40 -1.58 -0.26 5.91
CA PHE A 40 -1.69 0.32 7.26
C PHE A 40 -0.75 -0.46 8.18
N THR A 41 0.20 0.24 8.76
CA THR A 41 1.30 -0.40 9.47
C THR A 41 1.74 0.48 10.65
N THR A 42 2.69 -0.01 11.43
CA THR A 42 3.35 0.78 12.47
C THR A 42 4.84 0.43 12.48
N THR A 43 5.63 1.21 13.20
CA THR A 43 7.07 0.99 13.27
C THR A 43 7.46 -0.11 14.25
N TRP A 44 6.55 -0.49 15.15
CA TRP A 44 6.87 -1.44 16.23
C TRP A 44 6.29 -2.83 16.01
N CYS A 45 5.52 -3.03 14.98
CA CYS A 45 4.75 -4.26 14.79
C CYS A 45 5.61 -5.36 14.13
N PRO A 46 5.79 -6.51 14.78
CA PRO A 46 6.58 -7.59 14.17
C PRO A 46 5.99 -8.13 12.87
N ASP A 47 4.66 -8.25 12.80
CA ASP A 47 4.03 -8.75 11.58
C ASP A 47 4.18 -7.75 10.44
N CYS A 48 4.23 -6.46 10.75
CA CYS A 48 4.47 -5.45 9.73
C CYS A 48 5.88 -5.58 9.17
N LYS A 49 6.84 -5.87 10.03
CA LYS A 49 8.22 -6.09 9.58
C LYS A 49 8.32 -7.34 8.72
N ARG A 50 7.54 -8.35 9.03
CA ARG A 50 7.50 -9.56 8.21
C ARG A 50 6.97 -9.24 6.81
N LEU A 51 5.92 -8.43 6.72
CA LEU A 51 5.41 -7.99 5.44
C LEU A 51 6.47 -7.22 4.67
N ASP A 52 7.22 -6.34 5.35
CA ASP A 52 8.27 -5.56 4.70
C ASP A 52 9.31 -6.45 4.03
N MET A 53 9.52 -7.65 4.53
CA MET A 53 10.53 -8.53 3.99
C MET A 53 10.18 -9.05 2.60
N PHE A 54 8.89 -9.09 2.25
CA PHE A 54 8.52 -9.61 0.94
C PHE A 54 7.68 -8.64 0.11
N ILE A 55 7.37 -7.47 0.65
CA ILE A 55 6.43 -6.57 -0.04
C ILE A 55 7.01 -6.01 -1.34
N ASP A 56 8.33 -5.87 -1.43
CA ASP A 56 8.94 -5.35 -2.65
C ASP A 56 8.64 -6.25 -3.85
N GLU A 57 8.69 -7.55 -3.66
CA GLU A 57 8.36 -8.48 -4.74
C GLU A 57 6.91 -8.35 -5.17
N ILE A 58 6.04 -8.13 -4.18
CA ILE A 58 4.61 -7.98 -4.46
C ILE A 58 4.36 -6.68 -5.24
N THR A 59 4.99 -5.60 -4.83
CA THR A 59 4.80 -4.32 -5.53
C THR A 59 5.31 -4.39 -6.96
N GLN A 60 6.40 -5.12 -7.18
CA GLN A 60 6.92 -5.26 -8.54
C GLN A 60 5.98 -6.05 -9.44
N GLU A 61 5.31 -7.04 -8.89
CA GLU A 61 4.34 -7.82 -9.66
C GLU A 61 3.05 -7.03 -9.93
N HIS A 62 2.81 -5.99 -9.15
CA HIS A 62 1.57 -5.21 -9.26
C HIS A 62 1.87 -3.74 -9.48
N GLN A 63 2.80 -3.45 -10.40
CA GLN A 63 3.19 -2.08 -10.72
C GLN A 63 2.10 -1.31 -11.44
N ASP A 64 1.08 -1.99 -11.90
CA ASP A 64 -0.08 -1.34 -12.49
C ASP A 64 -0.93 -0.61 -11.46
N LYS A 65 -0.64 -0.80 -10.18
CA LYS A 65 -1.36 -0.17 -9.09
C LYS A 65 -0.50 0.88 -8.41
N GLN A 66 -1.16 1.85 -7.79
CA GLN A 66 -0.47 2.82 -6.93
C GLN A 66 -0.32 2.21 -5.53
N TRP A 67 0.71 2.65 -4.82
CA TRP A 67 1.02 2.06 -3.50
C TRP A 67 1.34 3.15 -2.50
N PHE A 68 0.88 2.98 -1.26
CA PHE A 68 1.28 3.87 -0.18
C PHE A 68 1.31 3.10 1.14
N THR A 69 2.07 3.66 2.11
CA THR A 69 2.04 3.20 3.49
C THR A 69 1.53 4.32 4.36
N ILE A 70 0.87 3.96 5.44
CA ILE A 70 0.36 4.93 6.40
C ILE A 70 0.49 4.33 7.80
N ASP A 71 0.96 5.16 8.73
CA ASP A 71 1.15 4.72 10.12
C ASP A 71 -0.19 4.81 10.85
N ARG A 72 -0.69 3.65 11.29
CA ARG A 72 -1.98 3.60 11.96
C ARG A 72 -2.00 4.48 13.21
N ASP A 73 -0.89 4.52 13.93
CA ASP A 73 -0.82 5.27 15.18
C ASP A 73 -0.81 6.77 14.95
N GLU A 74 -0.26 7.22 13.82
CA GLU A 74 -0.27 8.64 13.48
C GLU A 74 -1.61 9.10 12.94
N PHE A 75 -2.38 8.17 12.38
CA PHE A 75 -3.67 8.51 11.76
C PHE A 75 -4.76 7.59 12.27
N PRO A 76 -5.05 7.66 13.58
CA PRO A 76 -6.04 6.75 14.16
C PRO A 76 -7.45 6.97 13.61
N GLU A 77 -7.79 8.19 13.25
CA GLU A 77 -9.12 8.49 12.74
C GLU A 77 -9.35 7.86 11.38
N ILE A 78 -8.34 7.92 10.50
CA ILE A 78 -8.43 7.30 9.19
C ILE A 78 -8.54 5.78 9.36
N SER A 79 -7.75 5.22 10.25
CA SER A 79 -7.76 3.79 10.50
C SER A 79 -9.13 3.32 11.00
N GLU A 80 -9.73 4.10 11.88
CA GLU A 80 -11.05 3.80 12.41
C GLU A 80 -12.11 3.92 11.32
N GLU A 81 -12.01 4.96 10.51
CA GLU A 81 -12.92 5.19 9.40
C GLU A 81 -12.93 3.98 8.45
N GLN A 82 -11.77 3.40 8.23
CA GLN A 82 -11.60 2.30 7.28
C GLN A 82 -11.71 0.93 7.95
N THR A 83 -12.02 0.88 9.23
CA THR A 83 -12.21 -0.37 9.96
C THR A 83 -10.95 -1.22 9.99
N VAL A 84 -9.81 -0.56 10.21
CA VAL A 84 -8.54 -1.27 10.33
C VAL A 84 -8.41 -1.80 11.75
N MET A 85 -8.72 -3.06 11.94
CA MET A 85 -8.75 -3.70 13.26
C MET A 85 -7.40 -4.21 13.69
N GLY A 86 -6.56 -4.59 12.75
CA GLY A 86 -5.23 -5.09 13.05
C GLY A 86 -4.24 -4.64 12.00
N ILE A 87 -2.97 -4.88 12.25
CA ILE A 87 -1.91 -4.49 11.33
C ILE A 87 -0.93 -5.65 11.14
N PRO A 88 -0.31 -5.74 9.96
CA PRO A 88 -0.55 -4.88 8.80
C PRO A 88 -1.87 -5.22 8.13
N SER A 89 -2.52 -4.23 7.55
CA SER A 89 -3.72 -4.45 6.74
C SER A 89 -3.49 -3.80 5.38
N LEU A 90 -3.98 -4.45 4.33
CA LEU A 90 -3.89 -3.91 2.98
C LEU A 90 -5.29 -3.53 2.52
N LEU A 91 -5.45 -2.27 2.18
CA LEU A 91 -6.72 -1.75 1.70
C LEU A 91 -6.54 -1.29 0.27
N VAL A 92 -7.53 -1.58 -0.57
CA VAL A 92 -7.47 -1.18 -1.97
C VAL A 92 -8.58 -0.19 -2.25
N PHE A 93 -8.22 0.89 -2.92
CA PHE A 93 -9.14 1.99 -3.20
C PHE A 93 -9.21 2.25 -4.70
N LYS A 94 -10.36 2.76 -5.12
CA LYS A 94 -10.55 3.23 -6.48
C LYS A 94 -11.51 4.41 -6.43
N ASN A 95 -11.06 5.56 -6.94
CA ASN A 95 -11.88 6.77 -6.98
C ASN A 95 -12.43 7.14 -5.60
N GLY A 96 -11.62 6.95 -4.58
CA GLY A 96 -11.97 7.33 -3.22
C GLY A 96 -12.71 6.28 -2.43
N GLU A 97 -13.09 5.18 -3.06
CA GLU A 97 -13.86 4.13 -2.40
C GLU A 97 -13.00 2.91 -2.12
N LYS A 98 -13.21 2.30 -0.96
CA LYS A 98 -12.53 1.07 -0.63
C LYS A 98 -13.18 -0.09 -1.38
N VAL A 99 -12.40 -0.76 -2.22
CA VAL A 99 -12.90 -1.88 -3.01
C VAL A 99 -12.31 -3.22 -2.57
N GLY A 100 -11.35 -3.20 -1.65
CA GLY A 100 -10.78 -4.43 -1.14
C GLY A 100 -10.15 -4.21 0.22
N HIS A 101 -10.14 -5.25 1.05
CA HIS A 101 -9.58 -5.15 2.39
C HIS A 101 -9.04 -6.52 2.79
N LEU A 102 -7.71 -6.62 2.88
CA LEU A 102 -7.06 -7.83 3.37
C LEU A 102 -6.68 -7.60 4.82
N HIS A 103 -7.40 -8.28 5.71
CA HIS A 103 -7.20 -8.11 7.15
C HIS A 103 -5.90 -8.75 7.59
N SER A 104 -5.36 -8.26 8.71
CA SER A 104 -4.02 -8.64 9.16
C SER A 104 -3.85 -10.15 9.32
N ALA A 105 -4.89 -10.84 9.77
CA ALA A 105 -4.80 -12.29 9.95
C ALA A 105 -4.49 -13.02 8.63
N ASN A 106 -4.84 -12.41 7.51
CA ASN A 106 -4.67 -13.00 6.18
C ASN A 106 -3.55 -12.34 5.38
N ALA A 107 -2.78 -11.46 5.99
CA ALA A 107 -1.70 -10.73 5.30
C ALA A 107 -0.33 -11.21 5.76
N LYS A 108 -0.20 -12.50 6.05
CA LYS A 108 1.01 -13.02 6.68
C LYS A 108 1.98 -13.70 5.72
N THR A 109 1.53 -14.03 4.51
CA THR A 109 2.38 -14.71 3.54
C THR A 109 2.32 -14.00 2.19
N PRO A 110 3.39 -14.11 1.39
CA PRO A 110 3.36 -13.53 0.04
C PRO A 110 2.23 -14.10 -0.82
N GLU A 111 1.95 -15.39 -0.67
CA GLU A 111 0.91 -16.02 -1.47
C GLU A 111 -0.47 -15.42 -1.17
N ALA A 112 -0.77 -15.21 0.11
CA ALA A 112 -2.06 -14.67 0.49
C ALA A 112 -2.24 -13.25 -0.02
N VAL A 113 -1.20 -12.43 0.09
CA VAL A 113 -1.25 -11.06 -0.39
C VAL A 113 -1.39 -11.03 -1.90
N ASN A 114 -0.60 -11.85 -2.59
CA ASN A 114 -0.62 -11.86 -4.04
C ASN A 114 -1.97 -12.34 -4.56
N ASP A 115 -2.53 -13.38 -3.95
CA ASP A 115 -3.83 -13.90 -4.36
C ASP A 115 -4.92 -12.85 -4.17
N PHE A 116 -4.87 -12.12 -3.07
CA PHE A 116 -5.83 -11.05 -2.82
C PHE A 116 -5.77 -10.00 -3.92
N LEU A 117 -4.55 -9.59 -4.30
CA LEU A 117 -4.40 -8.54 -5.31
C LEU A 117 -4.80 -9.02 -6.70
N LYS A 118 -4.64 -10.30 -6.98
CA LYS A 118 -5.02 -10.84 -8.29
C LYS A 118 -6.53 -10.89 -8.49
N ASP A 119 -7.27 -10.94 -7.40
CA ASP A 119 -8.72 -11.05 -7.48
C ASP A 119 -9.42 -9.71 -7.63
N LEU A 120 -8.68 -8.63 -7.67
CA LEU A 120 -9.27 -7.30 -7.79
C LEU A 120 -9.72 -6.96 -9.20
#